data_fd58812af970f2e20567211d01701f46
#
_entry.id   fd58812af970f2e20567211d01701f46
#
_cell.length_a   1.000
_cell.length_b   1.000
_cell.length_c   1.000
_cell.angle_alpha   90.00
_cell.angle_beta   90.00
_cell.angle_gamma   90.00
#
_symmetry.space_group_name_H-M   'P 1'
#
loop_
_entity.id
_entity.type
_entity.pdbx_description
1 polymer ?
#
loop_
_entity_poly.entity_id
_entity_poly.type
_entity_poly.pdbx_seq_one_letter_code
_entity_poly.pdbx_strand_id
1 'polypeptide(L)'
;APPDDFSVNGQNWGFPTYNWYEMLKDDCQWWTRRFQNMSKFFDAYRIDHVLGFFRIWEIPIDSVHGLLGQFAPALGMTADEIRSYGLNFQQDRFTRPFITDWVLDRMFHERADEVKQKYLDRLDDERYQLKAEVDTQIKVEALFEGVTDEKEIWLRDGLYALISDVLFVRDHRNPGLYHPRISAQFDFIFESLYDNDKAAFNRLYNDYFYRRNNQ
;
A
#
# COMPACT_ATOMS: atom_id res chain seq x y z
N ALA A 1 -0.49 7.27 -7.87
CA ALA A 1 0.95 7.12 -8.15
C ALA A 1 1.66 6.58 -6.92
N PRO A 2 2.78 5.83 -7.07
CA PRO A 2 3.60 5.44 -5.92
C PRO A 2 4.19 6.67 -5.22
N PRO A 3 4.71 6.51 -3.99
CA PRO A 3 5.51 7.53 -3.33
C PRO A 3 6.67 8.01 -4.20
N ASP A 4 6.89 9.32 -4.22
CA ASP A 4 7.97 9.99 -4.94
C ASP A 4 8.44 11.25 -4.18
N ASP A 5 9.38 12.01 -4.76
CA ASP A 5 9.93 13.23 -4.14
C ASP A 5 8.89 14.35 -3.97
N PHE A 6 7.76 14.31 -4.70
CA PHE A 6 6.68 15.30 -4.60
C PHE A 6 5.60 14.88 -3.61
N SER A 7 5.45 13.56 -3.38
CA SER A 7 4.43 13.02 -2.49
C SER A 7 4.96 11.76 -1.79
N VAL A 8 5.42 11.93 -0.57
CA VAL A 8 5.98 10.84 0.26
C VAL A 8 5.00 9.72 0.55
N ASN A 9 3.70 10.01 0.50
CA ASN A 9 2.61 9.05 0.71
C ASN A 9 2.03 8.50 -0.61
N GLY A 10 2.58 8.91 -1.76
CA GLY A 10 1.97 8.65 -3.06
C GLY A 10 0.69 9.45 -3.29
N GLN A 11 0.13 9.34 -4.47
CA GLN A 11 -1.08 10.06 -4.85
C GLN A 11 -2.19 9.08 -5.24
N ASN A 12 -3.33 9.17 -4.58
CA ASN A 12 -4.55 8.47 -4.93
C ASN A 12 -5.54 9.45 -5.58
N TRP A 13 -5.78 9.29 -6.86
CA TRP A 13 -6.68 10.16 -7.63
C TRP A 13 -8.10 9.58 -7.74
N GLY A 14 -8.36 8.43 -7.14
CA GLY A 14 -9.66 7.78 -7.17
C GLY A 14 -10.08 7.25 -8.54
N PHE A 15 -9.18 7.19 -9.52
CA PHE A 15 -9.50 6.64 -10.83
C PHE A 15 -9.45 5.12 -10.84
N PRO A 16 -10.46 4.45 -11.43
CA PRO A 16 -10.39 3.00 -11.63
C PRO A 16 -9.30 2.64 -12.62
N THR A 17 -8.62 1.52 -12.38
CA THR A 17 -7.68 0.93 -13.32
C THR A 17 -8.38 -0.01 -14.31
N TYR A 18 -7.75 -0.28 -15.46
CA TYR A 18 -8.31 -1.19 -16.44
C TYR A 18 -8.14 -2.64 -16.02
N ASN A 19 -9.19 -3.43 -16.13
CA ASN A 19 -9.11 -4.88 -15.96
C ASN A 19 -8.65 -5.53 -17.27
N TRP A 20 -7.33 -5.50 -17.52
CA TRP A 20 -6.74 -6.06 -18.74
C TRP A 20 -7.04 -7.54 -18.92
N TYR A 21 -7.17 -8.31 -17.84
CA TYR A 21 -7.52 -9.72 -17.91
C TYR A 21 -8.88 -9.94 -18.57
N GLU A 22 -9.90 -9.15 -18.20
CA GLU A 22 -11.20 -9.23 -18.82
C GLU A 22 -11.20 -8.64 -20.24
N MET A 23 -10.46 -7.55 -20.46
CA MET A 23 -10.38 -6.92 -21.79
C MET A 23 -9.70 -7.81 -22.84
N LEU A 24 -8.71 -8.60 -22.44
CA LEU A 24 -8.01 -9.51 -23.36
C LEU A 24 -8.89 -10.68 -23.81
N LYS A 25 -9.96 -11.01 -23.11
CA LYS A 25 -10.87 -12.10 -23.50
C LYS A 25 -11.62 -11.82 -24.81
N ASP A 26 -11.81 -10.56 -25.16
CA ASP A 26 -12.49 -10.10 -26.37
C ASP A 26 -11.58 -9.26 -27.28
N ASP A 27 -10.28 -9.48 -27.24
CA ASP A 27 -9.27 -8.75 -28.01
C ASP A 27 -9.36 -7.22 -27.83
N CYS A 28 -9.62 -6.78 -26.61
CA CYS A 28 -9.73 -5.36 -26.25
C CYS A 28 -10.79 -4.60 -27.07
N GLN A 29 -11.93 -5.21 -27.34
CA GLN A 29 -13.00 -4.64 -28.17
C GLN A 29 -13.51 -3.29 -27.64
N TRP A 30 -13.46 -3.06 -26.32
CA TRP A 30 -13.82 -1.78 -25.73
C TRP A 30 -12.92 -0.64 -26.26
N TRP A 31 -11.60 -0.86 -26.32
CA TRP A 31 -10.65 0.10 -26.88
C TRP A 31 -10.85 0.29 -28.38
N THR A 32 -11.00 -0.80 -29.11
CA THR A 32 -11.24 -0.78 -30.57
C THR A 32 -12.45 0.08 -30.91
N ARG A 33 -13.59 -0.15 -30.25
CA ARG A 33 -14.82 0.64 -30.48
C ARG A 33 -14.64 2.10 -30.07
N ARG A 34 -13.93 2.38 -28.97
CA ARG A 34 -13.64 3.74 -28.53
C ARG A 34 -12.85 4.52 -29.59
N PHE A 35 -11.76 3.95 -30.09
CA PHE A 35 -10.95 4.59 -31.14
C PHE A 35 -11.71 4.73 -32.48
N GLN A 36 -12.44 3.72 -32.89
CA GLN A 36 -13.30 3.80 -34.08
C GLN A 36 -14.36 4.91 -33.97
N ASN A 37 -14.93 5.11 -32.80
CA ASN A 37 -15.87 6.19 -32.60
C ASN A 37 -15.18 7.57 -32.60
N MET A 38 -14.03 7.68 -31.98
CA MET A 38 -13.27 8.94 -31.96
C MET A 38 -12.81 9.34 -33.38
N SER A 39 -12.40 8.38 -34.22
CA SER A 39 -11.93 8.64 -35.59
C SER A 39 -12.98 9.23 -36.50
N LYS A 40 -14.27 9.19 -36.13
CA LYS A 40 -15.35 9.86 -36.88
C LYS A 40 -15.38 11.38 -36.69
N PHE A 41 -14.73 11.88 -35.65
CA PHE A 41 -14.77 13.28 -35.23
C PHE A 41 -13.40 13.95 -35.16
N PHE A 42 -12.32 13.17 -35.04
CA PHE A 42 -10.98 13.67 -34.87
C PHE A 42 -9.99 12.94 -35.76
N ASP A 43 -9.08 13.68 -36.35
CA ASP A 43 -8.00 13.15 -37.21
C ASP A 43 -6.82 12.60 -36.39
N ALA A 44 -6.69 13.04 -35.11
CA ALA A 44 -5.67 12.60 -34.19
C ALA A 44 -6.17 12.66 -32.75
N TYR A 45 -5.58 11.84 -31.89
CA TYR A 45 -5.79 11.89 -30.44
C TYR A 45 -4.49 11.67 -29.69
N ARG A 46 -4.37 12.31 -28.55
CA ARG A 46 -3.26 12.15 -27.65
C ARG A 46 -3.61 11.09 -26.59
N ILE A 47 -2.70 10.14 -26.39
CA ILE A 47 -2.74 9.23 -25.24
C ILE A 47 -1.87 9.86 -24.15
N ASP A 48 -2.48 10.21 -23.03
CA ASP A 48 -1.77 10.65 -21.85
C ASP A 48 -1.42 9.46 -20.96
N HIS A 49 -0.30 9.54 -20.22
CA HIS A 49 0.18 8.48 -19.36
C HIS A 49 0.28 7.10 -20.06
N VAL A 50 0.92 7.04 -21.22
CA VAL A 50 1.05 5.81 -22.02
C VAL A 50 1.69 4.65 -21.24
N LEU A 51 2.56 4.91 -20.27
CA LEU A 51 3.16 3.89 -19.41
C LEU A 51 2.13 3.11 -18.59
N GLY A 52 0.98 3.70 -18.28
CA GLY A 52 -0.12 3.04 -17.59
C GLY A 52 -0.76 1.89 -18.37
N PHE A 53 -0.53 1.81 -19.70
CA PHE A 53 -0.92 0.65 -20.51
C PHE A 53 -0.01 -0.56 -20.34
N PHE A 54 1.22 -0.34 -19.88
CA PHE A 54 2.18 -1.41 -19.64
C PHE A 54 2.21 -1.83 -18.18
N ARG A 55 2.20 -0.85 -17.29
CA ARG A 55 2.23 -1.06 -15.83
C ARG A 55 1.69 0.16 -15.11
N ILE A 56 0.78 -0.05 -14.18
CA ILE A 56 0.19 1.01 -13.38
C ILE A 56 0.32 0.71 -11.89
N TRP A 57 0.37 1.76 -11.07
CA TRP A 57 0.29 1.63 -9.62
C TRP A 57 -1.17 1.53 -9.20
N GLU A 58 -1.59 0.34 -8.75
CA GLU A 58 -2.93 0.09 -8.21
C GLU A 58 -2.93 0.31 -6.71
N ILE A 59 -3.88 1.09 -6.24
CA ILE A 59 -4.07 1.43 -4.83
C ILE A 59 -5.35 0.74 -4.36
N PRO A 60 -5.36 0.05 -3.19
CA PRO A 60 -6.58 -0.52 -2.65
C PRO A 60 -7.68 0.52 -2.48
N ILE A 61 -8.93 0.12 -2.71
CA ILE A 61 -10.09 1.02 -2.66
C ILE A 61 -10.33 1.61 -1.26
N ASP A 62 -9.83 0.94 -0.24
CA ASP A 62 -9.92 1.32 1.16
C ASP A 62 -8.74 2.17 1.66
N SER A 63 -7.84 2.56 0.74
CA SER A 63 -6.68 3.39 1.03
C SER A 63 -6.88 4.83 0.57
N VAL A 64 -6.48 5.78 1.39
CA VAL A 64 -6.39 7.22 1.05
C VAL A 64 -5.06 7.52 0.39
N HIS A 65 -3.98 6.93 0.91
CA HIS A 65 -2.61 7.11 0.41
C HIS A 65 -2.18 6.00 -0.56
N GLY A 66 -1.11 6.27 -1.32
CA GLY A 66 -0.55 5.31 -2.28
C GLY A 66 0.38 4.25 -1.70
N LEU A 67 0.73 4.32 -0.41
CA LEU A 67 1.73 3.46 0.23
C LEU A 67 1.40 1.96 0.17
N LEU A 68 0.11 1.60 0.31
CA LEU A 68 -0.34 0.20 0.27
C LEU A 68 -0.59 -0.33 -1.13
N GLY A 69 -0.26 0.47 -2.16
CA GLY A 69 -0.39 0.08 -3.56
C GLY A 69 0.63 -0.96 -3.99
N GLN A 70 0.41 -1.46 -5.19
CA GLN A 70 1.34 -2.35 -5.91
C GLN A 70 1.28 -2.07 -7.41
N PHE A 71 2.35 -2.42 -8.12
CA PHE A 71 2.30 -2.38 -9.58
C PHE A 71 1.40 -3.51 -10.14
N ALA A 72 0.70 -3.22 -11.21
CA ALA A 72 -0.05 -4.19 -12.00
C ALA A 72 0.28 -4.01 -13.50
N PRO A 73 0.80 -5.05 -14.18
CA PRO A 73 1.21 -6.35 -13.62
C PRO A 73 2.46 -6.26 -12.74
N ALA A 74 2.61 -7.18 -11.82
CA ALA A 74 3.82 -7.38 -11.04
C ALA A 74 4.03 -8.85 -10.70
N LEU A 75 5.30 -9.24 -10.53
CA LEU A 75 5.68 -10.59 -10.13
C LEU A 75 5.78 -10.64 -8.60
N GLY A 76 4.69 -10.97 -7.93
CA GLY A 76 4.67 -11.21 -6.49
C GLY A 76 5.64 -12.32 -6.08
N MET A 77 5.97 -12.38 -4.80
CA MET A 77 6.87 -13.36 -4.21
C MET A 77 6.11 -14.33 -3.33
N THR A 78 6.45 -15.61 -3.39
CA THR A 78 5.94 -16.58 -2.41
C THR A 78 6.67 -16.40 -1.06
N ALA A 79 6.08 -16.94 0.01
CA ALA A 79 6.71 -16.95 1.33
C ALA A 79 8.09 -17.64 1.31
N ASP A 80 8.22 -18.72 0.53
CA ASP A 80 9.49 -19.46 0.42
C ASP A 80 10.56 -18.68 -0.36
N GLU A 81 10.17 -17.97 -1.41
CA GLU A 81 11.07 -17.03 -2.08
C GLU A 81 11.57 -15.94 -1.14
N ILE A 82 10.68 -15.37 -0.32
CA ILE A 82 11.06 -14.35 0.66
C ILE A 82 12.06 -14.93 1.67
N ARG A 83 11.79 -16.14 2.19
CA ARG A 83 12.71 -16.84 3.12
C ARG A 83 14.06 -17.14 2.49
N SER A 84 14.11 -17.39 1.19
CA SER A 84 15.38 -17.66 0.49
C SER A 84 16.37 -16.49 0.51
N TYR A 85 15.88 -15.26 0.74
CA TYR A 85 16.70 -14.07 0.99
C TYR A 85 17.30 -14.01 2.41
N GLY A 86 16.88 -14.91 3.30
CA GLY A 86 17.31 -14.96 4.69
C GLY A 86 16.37 -14.21 5.65
N LEU A 87 15.24 -13.70 5.18
CA LEU A 87 14.22 -13.09 6.03
C LEU A 87 13.37 -14.17 6.69
N ASN A 88 13.26 -14.15 8.01
CA ASN A 88 12.34 -15.02 8.75
C ASN A 88 10.89 -14.55 8.55
N PHE A 89 10.34 -14.84 7.38
CA PHE A 89 9.02 -14.37 6.96
C PHE A 89 7.89 -14.97 7.81
N GLN A 90 7.19 -14.09 8.50
CA GLN A 90 5.99 -14.37 9.28
C GLN A 90 4.82 -13.59 8.69
N GLN A 91 3.94 -14.26 7.96
CA GLN A 91 2.86 -13.62 7.22
C GLN A 91 2.04 -12.67 8.10
N ASP A 92 1.54 -13.16 9.24
CA ASP A 92 0.68 -12.39 10.13
C ASP A 92 1.35 -11.14 10.66
N ARG A 93 2.64 -11.23 11.01
CA ARG A 93 3.42 -10.11 11.52
C ARG A 93 3.74 -9.07 10.45
N PHE A 94 4.05 -9.49 9.23
CA PHE A 94 4.62 -8.62 8.20
C PHE A 94 3.59 -8.04 7.23
N THR A 95 2.34 -8.54 7.27
CA THR A 95 1.24 -8.04 6.43
C THR A 95 0.11 -7.37 7.21
N ARG A 96 0.28 -7.21 8.53
CA ARG A 96 -0.64 -6.44 9.38
C ARG A 96 0.04 -5.17 9.89
N PRO A 97 -0.71 -4.11 10.17
CA PRO A 97 -0.18 -2.91 10.82
C PRO A 97 0.61 -3.25 12.08
N PHE A 98 1.83 -2.71 12.17
CA PHE A 98 2.72 -2.95 13.30
C PHE A 98 2.46 -1.94 14.40
N ILE A 99 1.71 -2.35 15.43
CA ILE A 99 1.25 -1.47 16.50
C ILE A 99 1.65 -2.07 17.84
N THR A 100 2.58 -1.39 18.53
CA THR A 100 3.08 -1.73 19.86
C THR A 100 3.08 -0.48 20.75
N ASP A 101 3.27 -0.63 22.06
CA ASP A 101 3.33 0.51 22.97
C ASP A 101 4.38 1.54 22.56
N TRP A 102 5.60 1.10 22.23
CA TRP A 102 6.67 2.03 21.86
C TRP A 102 6.40 2.77 20.53
N VAL A 103 5.69 2.16 19.57
CA VAL A 103 5.25 2.82 18.33
C VAL A 103 4.24 3.92 18.66
N LEU A 104 3.26 3.60 19.51
CA LEU A 104 2.23 4.55 19.93
C LEU A 104 2.81 5.73 20.69
N ASP A 105 3.74 5.47 21.60
CA ASP A 105 4.43 6.51 22.38
C ASP A 105 5.23 7.45 21.46
N ARG A 106 5.94 6.90 20.47
CA ARG A 106 6.72 7.71 19.51
C ARG A 106 5.86 8.46 18.53
N MET A 107 4.71 7.93 18.17
CA MET A 107 3.85 8.49 17.15
C MET A 107 2.84 9.49 17.72
N PHE A 108 2.27 9.20 18.89
CA PHE A 108 1.17 9.98 19.46
C PHE A 108 1.50 10.70 20.77
N HIS A 109 2.71 10.45 21.34
CA HIS A 109 3.18 11.10 22.56
C HIS A 109 2.14 11.01 23.69
N GLU A 110 1.75 12.14 24.26
CA GLU A 110 0.74 12.23 25.32
C GLU A 110 -0.65 11.71 24.94
N ARG A 111 -0.95 11.56 23.64
CA ARG A 111 -2.24 11.01 23.17
C ARG A 111 -2.20 9.50 22.94
N ALA A 112 -1.09 8.81 23.22
CA ALA A 112 -0.97 7.37 23.01
C ALA A 112 -2.05 6.55 23.72
N ASP A 113 -2.35 6.88 24.98
CA ASP A 113 -3.40 6.19 25.75
C ASP A 113 -4.81 6.46 25.20
N GLU A 114 -5.07 7.67 24.72
CA GLU A 114 -6.32 7.99 24.02
C GLU A 114 -6.49 7.14 22.78
N VAL A 115 -5.44 7.00 21.97
CA VAL A 115 -5.46 6.17 20.75
C VAL A 115 -5.72 4.71 21.09
N LYS A 116 -5.05 4.16 22.11
CA LYS A 116 -5.29 2.79 22.59
C LYS A 116 -6.76 2.55 22.96
N GLN A 117 -7.34 3.43 23.73
CA GLN A 117 -8.72 3.27 24.22
C GLN A 117 -9.77 3.42 23.13
N LYS A 118 -9.60 4.43 22.27
CA LYS A 118 -10.60 4.77 21.26
C LYS A 118 -10.55 3.88 20.02
N TYR A 119 -9.37 3.56 19.54
CA TYR A 119 -9.19 3.05 18.19
C TYR A 119 -8.58 1.65 18.11
N LEU A 120 -8.07 1.11 19.22
CA LEU A 120 -7.34 -0.15 19.24
C LEU A 120 -7.97 -1.18 20.16
N ASP A 121 -7.80 -2.46 19.77
CA ASP A 121 -8.02 -3.62 20.61
C ASP A 121 -6.67 -4.33 20.83
N ARG A 122 -6.54 -5.04 21.95
CA ARG A 122 -5.37 -5.87 22.23
C ARG A 122 -5.36 -7.08 21.31
N LEU A 123 -4.28 -7.29 20.57
CA LEU A 123 -4.12 -8.46 19.69
C LEU A 123 -3.42 -9.62 20.42
N ASP A 124 -2.34 -9.33 21.13
CA ASP A 124 -1.57 -10.26 21.96
C ASP A 124 -0.82 -9.51 23.08
N ASP A 125 0.16 -10.15 23.71
CA ASP A 125 0.89 -9.56 24.84
C ASP A 125 1.72 -8.32 24.47
N GLU A 126 2.07 -8.16 23.18
CA GLU A 126 2.92 -7.07 22.71
C GLU A 126 2.21 -6.13 21.74
N ARG A 127 1.21 -6.63 20.98
CA ARG A 127 0.66 -5.93 19.84
C ARG A 127 -0.80 -5.53 20.02
N TYR A 128 -1.16 -4.47 19.32
CA TYR A 128 -2.53 -3.99 19.12
C TYR A 128 -2.99 -4.19 17.68
N GLN A 129 -4.28 -4.15 17.48
CA GLN A 129 -4.93 -4.07 16.17
C GLN A 129 -5.92 -2.92 16.17
N LEU A 130 -6.16 -2.36 14.99
CA LEU A 130 -7.21 -1.36 14.82
C LEU A 130 -8.59 -2.00 14.99
N LYS A 131 -9.51 -1.28 15.64
CA LYS A 131 -10.91 -1.67 15.71
C LYS A 131 -11.54 -1.64 14.31
N ALA A 132 -12.58 -2.43 14.10
CA ALA A 132 -13.22 -2.60 12.79
C ALA A 132 -13.76 -1.28 12.20
N GLU A 133 -14.03 -0.28 13.02
CA GLU A 133 -14.52 1.03 12.61
C GLU A 133 -13.43 1.93 12.01
N VAL A 134 -12.15 1.58 12.22
CA VAL A 134 -10.98 2.38 11.80
C VAL A 134 -9.85 1.54 11.20
N ASP A 135 -10.12 0.31 10.80
CA ASP A 135 -9.12 -0.63 10.29
C ASP A 135 -8.68 -0.35 8.85
N THR A 136 -9.27 0.63 8.17
CA THR A 136 -8.86 1.12 6.86
C THR A 136 -8.76 2.64 6.83
N GLN A 137 -7.94 3.17 5.91
CA GLN A 137 -7.76 4.63 5.80
C GLN A 137 -9.06 5.34 5.40
N ILE A 138 -9.89 4.75 4.54
CA ILE A 138 -11.19 5.35 4.16
C ILE A 138 -12.15 5.41 5.35
N LYS A 139 -12.15 4.43 6.25
CA LYS A 139 -12.97 4.48 7.48
C LYS A 139 -12.47 5.58 8.43
N VAL A 140 -11.15 5.72 8.55
CA VAL A 140 -10.56 6.84 9.32
C VAL A 140 -10.94 8.17 8.68
N GLU A 141 -10.83 8.32 7.36
CA GLU A 141 -11.23 9.54 6.64
C GLU A 141 -12.70 9.90 6.92
N ALA A 142 -13.59 8.93 6.83
CA ALA A 142 -15.01 9.15 7.11
C ALA A 142 -15.28 9.56 8.58
N LEU A 143 -14.53 8.97 9.53
CA LEU A 143 -14.65 9.34 10.94
C LEU A 143 -14.24 10.78 11.23
N PHE A 144 -13.25 11.28 10.51
CA PHE A 144 -12.71 12.64 10.65
C PHE A 144 -13.26 13.62 9.61
N GLU A 145 -14.34 13.27 8.90
CA GLU A 145 -14.98 14.14 7.93
C GLU A 145 -15.42 15.47 8.58
N GLY A 146 -15.05 16.59 7.95
CA GLY A 146 -15.40 17.93 8.45
C GLY A 146 -14.56 18.42 9.62
N VAL A 147 -13.61 17.65 10.13
CA VAL A 147 -12.71 18.07 11.20
C VAL A 147 -11.70 19.08 10.65
N THR A 148 -11.57 20.23 11.33
CA THR A 148 -10.68 21.33 10.97
C THR A 148 -9.62 21.64 12.04
N ASP A 149 -9.73 21.03 13.22
CA ASP A 149 -8.75 21.17 14.29
C ASP A 149 -7.43 20.49 13.91
N GLU A 150 -6.32 21.23 14.00
CA GLU A 150 -5.00 20.75 13.59
C GLU A 150 -4.52 19.52 14.41
N LYS A 151 -4.89 19.44 15.69
CA LYS A 151 -4.49 18.31 16.54
C LYS A 151 -5.26 17.03 16.18
N GLU A 152 -6.52 17.18 15.77
CA GLU A 152 -7.33 16.07 15.30
C GLU A 152 -6.91 15.63 13.89
N ILE A 153 -6.54 16.57 13.01
CA ILE A 153 -5.95 16.26 11.71
C ILE A 153 -4.64 15.48 11.88
N TRP A 154 -3.77 15.92 12.78
CA TRP A 154 -2.53 15.22 13.10
C TRP A 154 -2.79 13.80 13.64
N LEU A 155 -3.80 13.62 14.50
CA LEU A 155 -4.21 12.30 14.98
C LEU A 155 -4.70 11.40 13.85
N ARG A 156 -5.55 11.91 12.97
CA ARG A 156 -6.01 11.23 11.76
C ARG A 156 -4.84 10.75 10.90
N ASP A 157 -3.90 11.63 10.63
CA ASP A 157 -2.73 11.32 9.80
C ASP A 157 -1.82 10.27 10.46
N GLY A 158 -1.73 10.27 11.79
CA GLY A 158 -1.10 9.21 12.57
C GLY A 158 -1.81 7.85 12.42
N LEU A 159 -3.14 7.82 12.42
CA LEU A 159 -3.90 6.60 12.15
C LEU A 159 -3.69 6.09 10.72
N TYR A 160 -3.60 6.97 9.72
CA TYR A 160 -3.23 6.57 8.36
C TYR A 160 -1.85 5.93 8.30
N ALA A 161 -0.88 6.50 9.02
CA ALA A 161 0.47 5.96 9.10
C ALA A 161 0.51 4.59 9.79
N LEU A 162 -0.22 4.40 10.90
CA LEU A 162 -0.35 3.08 11.55
C LEU A 162 -0.86 2.00 10.58
N ILE A 163 -1.92 2.32 9.80
CA ILE A 163 -2.50 1.39 8.84
C ILE A 163 -1.50 0.99 7.76
N SER A 164 -0.61 1.90 7.38
CA SER A 164 0.40 1.66 6.34
C SER A 164 1.69 1.02 6.85
N ASP A 165 1.87 0.89 8.17
CA ASP A 165 3.09 0.34 8.76
C ASP A 165 3.11 -1.19 8.67
N VAL A 166 3.31 -1.69 7.45
CA VAL A 166 3.45 -3.10 7.10
C VAL A 166 4.74 -3.31 6.30
N LEU A 167 5.34 -4.48 6.41
CA LEU A 167 6.55 -4.81 5.65
C LEU A 167 6.24 -5.30 4.23
N PHE A 168 5.12 -6.00 4.08
CA PHE A 168 4.61 -6.54 2.81
C PHE A 168 3.13 -6.25 2.65
N VAL A 169 2.71 -6.05 1.41
CA VAL A 169 1.30 -6.10 1.01
C VAL A 169 1.01 -7.42 0.31
N ARG A 170 -0.21 -7.93 0.47
CA ARG A 170 -0.66 -9.14 -0.25
C ARG A 170 -1.01 -8.79 -1.68
N ASP A 171 -0.74 -9.70 -2.61
CA ASP A 171 -1.21 -9.53 -3.97
C ASP A 171 -2.74 -9.49 -4.02
N HIS A 172 -3.29 -8.53 -4.77
CA HIS A 172 -4.74 -8.32 -4.84
C HIS A 172 -5.49 -9.46 -5.53
N ARG A 173 -4.83 -10.20 -6.44
CA ARG A 173 -5.41 -11.28 -7.24
C ARG A 173 -5.00 -12.67 -6.76
N ASN A 174 -3.81 -12.77 -6.14
CA ASN A 174 -3.20 -14.02 -5.70
C ASN A 174 -2.82 -13.96 -4.22
N PRO A 175 -3.71 -14.31 -3.28
CA PRO A 175 -3.49 -14.13 -1.84
C PRO A 175 -2.26 -14.85 -1.26
N GLY A 176 -1.69 -15.82 -1.99
CA GLY A 176 -0.45 -16.52 -1.63
C GLY A 176 0.84 -15.80 -2.05
N LEU A 177 0.73 -14.67 -2.73
CA LEU A 177 1.86 -13.85 -3.16
C LEU A 177 1.92 -12.53 -2.37
N TYR A 178 3.12 -12.03 -2.23
CA TYR A 178 3.43 -10.83 -1.45
C TYR A 178 4.32 -9.89 -2.25
N HIS A 179 4.16 -8.60 -1.97
CA HIS A 179 5.00 -7.54 -2.51
C HIS A 179 5.61 -6.77 -1.35
N PRO A 180 6.94 -6.50 -1.34
CA PRO A 180 7.50 -5.59 -0.35
C PRO A 180 6.82 -4.23 -0.45
N ARG A 181 6.35 -3.70 0.69
CA ARG A 181 5.69 -2.41 0.69
C ARG A 181 6.71 -1.32 0.37
N ILE A 182 6.37 -0.48 -0.60
CA ILE A 182 7.24 0.62 -1.03
C ILE A 182 7.55 1.54 0.14
N SER A 183 8.81 1.92 0.30
CA SER A 183 9.30 2.78 1.39
C SER A 183 9.16 2.21 2.81
N ALA A 184 8.94 0.89 2.98
CA ALA A 184 8.82 0.27 4.30
C ALA A 184 10.07 0.44 5.19
N GLN A 185 11.23 0.73 4.60
CA GLN A 185 12.47 0.96 5.33
C GLN A 185 12.43 2.20 6.26
N PHE A 186 11.45 3.09 6.06
CA PHE A 186 11.29 4.30 6.87
C PHE A 186 10.30 4.13 8.02
N ASP A 187 9.68 2.96 8.17
CA ASP A 187 8.61 2.73 9.14
C ASP A 187 9.07 1.91 10.35
N PHE A 188 8.24 1.91 11.37
CA PHE A 188 8.54 1.26 12.66
C PHE A 188 8.64 -0.26 12.54
N ILE A 189 7.86 -0.90 11.66
CA ILE A 189 7.99 -2.34 11.45
C ILE A 189 9.40 -2.71 10.98
N PHE A 190 9.99 -1.95 10.08
CA PHE A 190 11.36 -2.18 9.63
C PHE A 190 12.36 -1.86 10.76
N GLU A 191 12.14 -0.78 11.50
CA GLU A 191 12.99 -0.43 12.65
C GLU A 191 13.02 -1.56 13.69
N SER A 192 11.90 -2.27 13.89
CA SER A 192 11.74 -3.39 14.83
C SER A 192 12.50 -4.66 14.46
N LEU A 193 12.98 -4.77 13.23
CA LEU A 193 13.68 -5.96 12.76
C LEU A 193 15.10 -6.06 13.34
N TYR A 194 15.58 -7.28 13.51
CA TYR A 194 17.01 -7.51 13.77
C TYR A 194 17.86 -7.16 12.56
N ASP A 195 19.12 -6.85 12.77
CA ASP A 195 20.03 -6.39 11.68
C ASP A 195 20.13 -7.38 10.52
N ASN A 196 20.11 -8.68 10.79
CA ASN A 196 20.11 -9.72 9.76
C ASN A 196 18.84 -9.66 8.89
N ASP A 197 17.68 -9.45 9.53
CA ASP A 197 16.39 -9.34 8.81
C ASP A 197 16.30 -8.02 8.02
N LYS A 198 16.82 -6.92 8.56
CA LYS A 198 16.94 -5.64 7.84
C LYS A 198 17.80 -5.80 6.59
N ALA A 199 18.96 -6.46 6.72
CA ALA A 199 19.85 -6.72 5.59
C ALA A 199 19.19 -7.63 4.54
N ALA A 200 18.48 -8.67 4.98
CA ALA A 200 17.74 -9.58 4.10
C ALA A 200 16.61 -8.84 3.36
N PHE A 201 15.82 -8.05 4.08
CA PHE A 201 14.74 -7.26 3.48
C PHE A 201 15.29 -6.26 2.47
N ASN A 202 16.38 -5.55 2.75
CA ASN A 202 16.97 -4.60 1.82
C ASN A 202 17.45 -5.28 0.52
N ARG A 203 18.06 -6.47 0.61
CA ARG A 203 18.45 -7.24 -0.59
C ARG A 203 17.22 -7.62 -1.42
N LEU A 204 16.20 -8.18 -0.76
CA LEU A 204 14.92 -8.57 -1.37
C LEU A 204 14.24 -7.36 -2.02
N TYR A 205 14.15 -6.23 -1.31
CA TYR A 205 13.54 -4.99 -1.78
C TYR A 205 14.20 -4.48 -3.07
N ASN A 206 15.54 -4.42 -3.07
CA ASN A 206 16.30 -3.98 -4.24
C ASN A 206 16.13 -4.93 -5.43
N ASP A 207 16.17 -6.23 -5.19
CA ASP A 207 15.91 -7.22 -6.24
C ASP A 207 14.47 -7.09 -6.79
N TYR A 208 13.51 -6.92 -5.92
CA TYR A 208 12.10 -6.79 -6.32
C TYR A 208 11.86 -5.55 -7.18
N PHE A 209 12.26 -4.38 -6.75
CA PHE A 209 11.95 -3.13 -7.44
C PHE A 209 12.87 -2.85 -8.64
N TYR A 210 14.15 -3.23 -8.59
CA TYR A 210 15.13 -2.86 -9.60
C TYR A 210 15.52 -3.97 -10.57
N ARG A 211 15.20 -5.23 -10.27
CA ARG A 211 15.53 -6.36 -11.14
C ARG A 211 14.29 -7.15 -11.55
N ARG A 212 13.57 -7.75 -10.58
CA ARG A 212 12.46 -8.68 -10.83
C ARG A 212 11.32 -8.05 -11.65
N ASN A 213 10.96 -6.82 -11.38
CA ASN A 213 9.85 -6.14 -12.01
C ASN A 213 10.26 -5.14 -13.11
N ASN A 214 11.50 -5.08 -13.46
CA ASN A 214 12.02 -4.24 -14.56
C ASN A 214 12.53 -5.06 -15.76
N GLN A 215 12.36 -6.37 -15.76
CA GLN A 215 12.71 -7.26 -16.88
C GLN A 215 11.52 -7.48 -17.80
#